data_e58c683337cf5eb717af67c2abd51739
#
_entry.id   e58c683337cf5eb717af67c2abd51739
#
_cell.length_a   1.000
_cell.length_b   1.000
_cell.length_c   1.000
_cell.angle_alpha   90.00
_cell.angle_beta   90.00
_cell.angle_gamma   90.00
#
_symmetry.space_group_name_H-M   'P 1'
#
loop_
_entity.id
_entity.type
_entity.pdbx_description
1 polymer ?
#
loop_
_entity_poly.entity_id
_entity_poly.type
_entity_poly.pdbx_seq_one_letter_code
_entity_poly.pdbx_strand_id
1 'polypeptide(L)'
;HNLNESLRRLNDKERQKNIEKKFVKTINKAYISLSIPNSNPKPNKITGVVKGVGSAAPRCIIAYNYSMLEIINENSKAIFAPIVIDSPRQSSIDAETMRQMNNYIIKNKPVGSQLILGINKDDEFDVTDCHLIEIENNRPLLKEEDYQIVKANIERLLNNSFFK
;
A
#
# COMPACT_ATOMS: atom_id res chain seq x y z
N HIS A 1 34.95 -10.25 -2.64
CA HIS A 1 35.01 -8.94 -3.33
C HIS A 1 33.61 -8.29 -3.44
N ASN A 2 32.57 -9.04 -3.78
CA ASN A 2 31.21 -8.54 -3.96
C ASN A 2 30.51 -8.02 -2.68
N LEU A 3 30.79 -8.61 -1.52
CA LEU A 3 30.10 -8.25 -0.26
C LEU A 3 30.50 -6.86 0.24
N ASN A 4 31.80 -6.55 0.17
CA ASN A 4 32.34 -5.24 0.58
C ASN A 4 31.90 -4.10 -0.36
N GLU A 5 31.72 -4.38 -1.63
CA GLU A 5 31.21 -3.41 -2.60
C GLU A 5 29.71 -3.16 -2.38
N SER A 6 28.94 -4.20 -2.08
CA SER A 6 27.51 -4.08 -1.72
C SER A 6 27.33 -3.30 -0.42
N LEU A 7 28.15 -3.54 0.60
CA LEU A 7 28.14 -2.78 1.85
C LEU A 7 28.53 -1.31 1.64
N ARG A 8 29.51 -1.01 0.77
CA ARG A 8 29.86 0.38 0.42
C ARG A 8 28.69 1.10 -0.24
N ARG A 9 27.96 0.45 -1.16
CA ARG A 9 26.77 1.04 -1.81
C ARG A 9 25.62 1.29 -0.82
N LEU A 10 25.45 0.42 0.16
CA LEU A 10 24.44 0.61 1.23
C LEU A 10 24.80 1.77 2.16
N ASN A 11 26.09 1.97 2.43
CA ASN A 11 26.59 3.03 3.31
C ASN A 11 26.95 4.34 2.59
N ASP A 12 26.62 4.46 1.31
CA ASP A 12 26.83 5.69 0.55
C ASP A 12 25.91 6.82 1.06
N LYS A 13 26.50 7.74 1.80
CA LYS A 13 25.80 8.89 2.40
C LYS A 13 25.18 9.82 1.36
N GLU A 14 25.80 9.95 0.19
CA GLU A 14 25.25 10.78 -0.88
C GLU A 14 24.01 10.13 -1.49
N ARG A 15 24.05 8.82 -1.73
CA ARG A 15 22.90 8.05 -2.17
C ARG A 15 21.75 8.13 -1.18
N GLN A 16 22.02 7.94 0.11
CA GLN A 16 21.01 8.05 1.18
C GLN A 16 20.37 9.44 1.17
N LYS A 17 21.17 10.50 1.10
CA LYS A 17 20.67 11.89 1.04
C LYS A 17 19.80 12.15 -0.21
N ASN A 18 20.18 11.57 -1.34
CA ASN A 18 19.40 11.69 -2.58
C ASN A 18 18.07 10.93 -2.48
N ILE A 19 18.05 9.76 -1.90
CA ILE A 19 16.83 8.99 -1.63
C ILE A 19 15.90 9.77 -0.67
N GLU A 20 16.43 10.33 0.40
CA GLU A 20 15.64 11.16 1.33
C GLU A 20 15.05 12.40 0.65
N LYS A 21 15.83 13.10 -0.19
CA LYS A 21 15.31 14.24 -0.96
C LYS A 21 14.17 13.84 -1.90
N LYS A 22 14.31 12.71 -2.57
CA LYS A 22 13.25 12.16 -3.43
C LYS A 22 12.00 11.83 -2.60
N PHE A 23 12.16 11.15 -1.48
CA PHE A 23 11.06 10.82 -0.58
C PHE A 23 10.29 12.08 -0.14
N VAL A 24 10.99 13.12 0.31
CA VAL A 24 10.36 14.39 0.70
C VAL A 24 9.58 15.02 -0.46
N LYS A 25 10.11 14.95 -1.68
CA LYS A 25 9.41 15.43 -2.88
C LYS A 25 8.15 14.62 -3.16
N THR A 26 8.25 13.30 -3.10
CA THR A 26 7.13 12.38 -3.38
C THR A 26 6.01 12.52 -2.34
N ILE A 27 6.37 12.54 -1.04
CA ILE A 27 5.35 12.68 0.01
C ILE A 27 4.65 14.05 -0.03
N ASN A 28 5.35 15.11 -0.42
CA ASN A 28 4.71 16.41 -0.63
C ASN A 28 3.68 16.38 -1.75
N LYS A 29 3.97 15.72 -2.86
CA LYS A 29 3.00 15.51 -3.95
C LYS A 29 1.80 14.68 -3.47
N ALA A 30 2.04 13.60 -2.73
CA ALA A 30 0.99 12.75 -2.17
C ALA A 30 0.05 13.52 -1.23
N TYR A 31 0.60 14.37 -0.36
CA TYR A 31 -0.18 15.22 0.54
C TYR A 31 -1.10 16.18 -0.21
N ILE A 32 -0.60 16.78 -1.30
CA ILE A 32 -1.40 17.65 -2.17
C ILE A 32 -2.49 16.85 -2.87
N SER A 33 -2.15 15.72 -3.49
CA SER A 33 -3.08 14.87 -4.24
C SER A 33 -4.19 14.29 -3.38
N LEU A 34 -3.92 14.04 -2.10
CA LEU A 34 -4.87 13.53 -1.12
C LEU A 34 -5.56 14.64 -0.32
N SER A 35 -5.38 15.91 -0.70
CA SER A 35 -5.98 17.06 -0.01
C SER A 35 -5.77 17.05 1.51
N ILE A 36 -4.56 16.65 1.95
CA ILE A 36 -4.22 16.59 3.38
C ILE A 36 -3.93 18.00 3.88
N PRO A 37 -4.63 18.48 4.93
CA PRO A 37 -4.42 19.82 5.46
C PRO A 37 -2.97 20.05 5.94
N ASN A 38 -2.46 21.28 5.77
CA ASN A 38 -1.10 21.65 6.18
C ASN A 38 -0.87 21.58 7.70
N SER A 39 -1.93 21.53 8.50
CA SER A 39 -1.86 21.30 9.95
C SER A 39 -1.36 19.90 10.32
N ASN A 40 -1.40 18.94 9.37
CA ASN A 40 -0.86 17.61 9.58
C ASN A 40 0.64 17.58 9.26
N PRO A 41 1.50 17.22 10.22
CA PRO A 41 2.94 17.23 10.01
C PRO A 41 3.34 16.20 8.95
N LYS A 42 4.16 16.64 7.99
CA LYS A 42 4.71 15.77 6.95
C LYS A 42 6.01 15.15 7.44
N PRO A 43 6.22 13.84 7.27
CA PRO A 43 7.51 13.25 7.51
C PRO A 43 8.59 13.87 6.61
N ASN A 44 9.68 14.31 7.18
CA ASN A 44 10.82 14.90 6.46
C ASN A 44 11.95 13.89 6.22
N LYS A 45 11.78 12.67 6.68
CA LYS A 45 12.69 11.52 6.52
C LYS A 45 11.90 10.26 6.30
N ILE A 46 12.53 9.28 5.65
CA ILE A 46 11.97 7.94 5.44
C ILE A 46 11.60 7.27 6.77
N THR A 47 12.41 7.47 7.81
CA THR A 47 12.16 6.94 9.16
C THR A 47 11.26 7.84 10.00
N GLY A 48 10.66 8.87 9.40
CA GLY A 48 9.82 9.81 10.10
C GLY A 48 8.49 9.19 10.56
N VAL A 49 7.99 9.68 11.69
CA VAL A 49 6.71 9.22 12.23
C VAL A 49 5.57 9.88 11.46
N VAL A 50 4.62 9.06 10.98
CA VAL A 50 3.39 9.55 10.37
C VAL A 50 2.42 9.93 11.48
N LYS A 51 2.00 11.19 11.49
CA LYS A 51 0.99 11.71 12.41
C LYS A 51 -0.12 12.35 11.60
N GLY A 52 -1.30 11.78 11.68
CA GLY A 52 -2.52 12.36 11.13
C GLY A 52 -3.55 12.56 12.23
N VAL A 53 -4.38 13.58 12.11
CA VAL A 53 -5.44 13.90 13.07
C VAL A 53 -6.79 13.79 12.37
N GLY A 54 -7.76 13.15 13.03
CA GLY A 54 -9.12 13.01 12.52
C GLY A 54 -9.20 12.31 11.16
N SER A 55 -10.02 12.82 10.27
CA SER A 55 -10.23 12.27 8.91
C SER A 55 -8.99 12.33 8.00
N ALA A 56 -7.95 13.08 8.36
CA ALA A 56 -6.71 13.12 7.62
C ALA A 56 -5.76 11.95 7.95
N ALA A 57 -5.94 11.26 9.07
CA ALA A 57 -5.03 10.20 9.51
C ALA A 57 -4.87 9.06 8.49
N PRO A 58 -5.92 8.46 7.92
CA PRO A 58 -5.80 7.42 6.90
C PRO A 58 -5.08 7.92 5.65
N ARG A 59 -5.37 9.17 5.21
CA ARG A 59 -4.72 9.79 4.05
C ARG A 59 -3.23 10.01 4.26
N CYS A 60 -2.81 10.40 5.47
CA CYS A 60 -1.39 10.52 5.83
C CYS A 60 -0.67 9.17 5.74
N ILE A 61 -1.30 8.10 6.22
CA ILE A 61 -0.74 6.73 6.18
C ILE A 61 -0.61 6.27 4.72
N ILE A 62 -1.64 6.47 3.90
CA ILE A 62 -1.59 6.13 2.47
C ILE A 62 -0.51 6.95 1.75
N ALA A 63 -0.45 8.26 1.98
CA ALA A 63 0.57 9.12 1.40
C ALA A 63 1.99 8.63 1.70
N TYR A 64 2.23 8.26 2.96
CA TYR A 64 3.53 7.74 3.38
C TYR A 64 3.87 6.40 2.73
N ASN A 65 2.96 5.43 2.82
CA ASN A 65 3.21 4.08 2.29
C ASN A 65 3.41 4.11 0.77
N TYR A 66 2.60 4.86 0.03
CA TYR A 66 2.75 4.99 -1.42
C TYR A 66 4.02 5.74 -1.82
N SER A 67 4.44 6.74 -1.03
CA SER A 67 5.73 7.40 -1.23
C SER A 67 6.89 6.42 -1.02
N MET A 68 6.79 5.52 -0.04
CA MET A 68 7.77 4.46 0.17
C MET A 68 7.80 3.45 -0.98
N LEU A 69 6.64 3.01 -1.47
CA LEU A 69 6.54 2.11 -2.61
C LEU A 69 7.16 2.73 -3.87
N GLU A 70 6.94 4.02 -4.14
CA GLU A 70 7.57 4.74 -5.26
C GLU A 70 9.09 4.75 -5.12
N ILE A 71 9.61 5.07 -3.94
CA ILE A 71 11.05 5.08 -3.69
C ILE A 71 11.67 3.68 -3.85
N ILE A 72 11.02 2.64 -3.36
CA ILE A 72 11.47 1.26 -3.53
C ILE A 72 11.48 0.88 -5.01
N ASN A 73 10.42 1.20 -5.75
CA ASN A 73 10.29 0.91 -7.17
C ASN A 73 11.40 1.56 -8.01
N GLU A 74 11.76 2.81 -7.69
CA GLU A 74 12.81 3.54 -8.42
C GLU A 74 14.24 3.11 -8.07
N ASN A 75 14.48 2.63 -6.84
CA ASN A 75 15.83 2.42 -6.32
C ASN A 75 16.19 0.96 -6.09
N SER A 76 15.29 0.02 -6.35
CA SER A 76 15.51 -1.41 -6.19
C SER A 76 14.95 -2.22 -7.36
N LYS A 77 15.33 -3.49 -7.44
CA LYS A 77 14.73 -4.49 -8.32
C LYS A 77 13.77 -5.40 -7.55
N ALA A 78 13.21 -4.90 -6.45
CA ALA A 78 12.32 -5.69 -5.61
C ALA A 78 11.04 -6.05 -6.37
N ILE A 79 10.61 -7.30 -6.21
CA ILE A 79 9.29 -7.75 -6.61
C ILE A 79 8.35 -7.37 -5.47
N PHE A 80 7.29 -6.64 -5.79
CA PHE A 80 6.31 -6.25 -4.79
C PHE A 80 5.42 -7.43 -4.41
N ALA A 81 5.29 -7.67 -3.11
CA ALA A 81 4.21 -8.48 -2.57
C ALA A 81 2.85 -7.79 -2.86
N PRO A 82 1.73 -8.52 -2.82
CA PRO A 82 0.42 -7.90 -2.93
C PRO A 82 0.23 -6.78 -1.92
N ILE A 83 -0.26 -5.64 -2.40
CA ILE A 83 -0.62 -4.49 -1.56
C ILE A 83 -2.04 -4.75 -1.07
N VAL A 84 -2.22 -4.89 0.23
CA VAL A 84 -3.53 -5.13 0.84
C VAL A 84 -3.93 -3.89 1.62
N ILE A 85 -5.08 -3.33 1.30
CA ILE A 85 -5.68 -2.20 2.02
C ILE A 85 -7.09 -2.61 2.41
N ASP A 86 -7.30 -2.78 3.69
CA ASP A 86 -8.59 -3.14 4.25
C ASP A 86 -9.28 -1.91 4.80
N SER A 87 -10.50 -1.69 4.34
CA SER A 87 -11.41 -0.65 4.83
C SER A 87 -10.74 0.72 4.99
N PRO A 88 -10.29 1.37 3.91
CA PRO A 88 -9.63 2.68 3.98
C PRO A 88 -10.57 3.76 4.51
N ARG A 89 -11.89 3.49 4.50
CA ARG A 89 -12.91 4.36 5.05
C ARG A 89 -12.95 4.25 6.57
N GLN A 90 -12.69 5.37 7.22
CA GLN A 90 -13.05 5.56 8.63
C GLN A 90 -14.27 6.47 8.73
N SER A 91 -15.07 6.29 9.75
CA SER A 91 -16.43 6.84 9.94
C SER A 91 -16.60 8.36 9.77
N SER A 92 -15.54 9.12 9.60
CA SER A 92 -15.54 10.58 9.47
C SER A 92 -15.10 11.11 8.11
N ILE A 93 -14.94 10.23 7.09
CA ILE A 93 -14.49 10.65 5.75
C ILE A 93 -15.74 10.81 4.87
N ASP A 94 -15.88 11.98 4.24
CA ASP A 94 -16.94 12.25 3.25
C ASP A 94 -16.70 11.48 1.94
N ALA A 95 -17.76 11.31 1.15
CA ALA A 95 -17.73 10.51 -0.07
C ALA A 95 -16.73 11.04 -1.12
N GLU A 96 -16.59 12.35 -1.27
CA GLU A 96 -15.66 12.95 -2.24
C GLU A 96 -14.22 12.69 -1.85
N THR A 97 -13.87 12.88 -0.59
CA THR A 97 -12.55 12.58 -0.04
C THR A 97 -12.23 11.10 -0.18
N MET A 98 -13.23 10.21 0.02
CA MET A 98 -13.07 8.77 -0.15
C MET A 98 -12.79 8.41 -1.61
N ARG A 99 -13.55 8.96 -2.54
CA ARG A 99 -13.36 8.76 -3.98
C ARG A 99 -11.97 9.23 -4.43
N GLN A 100 -11.53 10.38 -3.94
CA GLN A 100 -10.18 10.92 -4.23
C GLN A 100 -9.08 9.99 -3.71
N MET A 101 -9.25 9.46 -2.50
CA MET A 101 -8.31 8.51 -1.88
C MET A 101 -8.25 7.18 -2.64
N ASN A 102 -9.40 6.62 -3.01
CA ASN A 102 -9.48 5.38 -3.79
C ASN A 102 -8.82 5.55 -5.17
N ASN A 103 -9.11 6.64 -5.86
CA ASN A 103 -8.47 6.97 -7.14
C ASN A 103 -6.95 7.10 -7.00
N TYR A 104 -6.47 7.72 -5.91
CA TYR A 104 -5.04 7.83 -5.65
C TYR A 104 -4.40 6.45 -5.44
N ILE A 105 -5.01 5.58 -4.66
CA ILE A 105 -4.56 4.22 -4.38
C ILE A 105 -4.39 3.42 -5.68
N ILE A 106 -5.39 3.45 -6.57
CA ILE A 106 -5.37 2.68 -7.81
C ILE A 106 -4.30 3.21 -8.76
N LYS A 107 -4.28 4.53 -8.98
CA LYS A 107 -3.41 5.17 -9.98
C LYS A 107 -1.92 5.13 -9.62
N ASN A 108 -1.59 5.10 -8.33
CA ASN A 108 -0.22 5.19 -7.86
C ASN A 108 0.39 3.87 -7.38
N LYS A 109 -0.31 2.73 -7.55
CA LYS A 109 0.30 1.44 -7.26
C LYS A 109 1.48 1.17 -8.21
N PRO A 110 2.57 0.56 -7.74
CA PRO A 110 3.69 0.19 -8.60
C PRO A 110 3.25 -0.71 -9.76
N VAL A 111 3.81 -0.47 -10.93
CA VAL A 111 3.52 -1.28 -12.13
C VAL A 111 3.85 -2.75 -11.86
N GLY A 112 2.94 -3.65 -12.22
CA GLY A 112 3.11 -5.09 -12.01
C GLY A 112 2.78 -5.57 -10.59
N SER A 113 2.44 -4.67 -9.65
CA SER A 113 1.97 -5.08 -8.32
C SER A 113 0.49 -5.45 -8.34
N GLN A 114 0.12 -6.43 -7.51
CA GLN A 114 -1.29 -6.73 -7.21
C GLN A 114 -1.79 -5.79 -6.11
N LEU A 115 -3.00 -5.26 -6.28
CA LEU A 115 -3.72 -4.51 -5.25
C LEU A 115 -4.96 -5.29 -4.84
N ILE A 116 -5.12 -5.50 -3.54
CA ILE A 116 -6.32 -6.08 -2.93
C ILE A 116 -6.92 -4.99 -2.04
N LEU A 117 -8.11 -4.56 -2.37
CA LEU A 117 -8.78 -3.45 -1.69
C LEU A 117 -10.12 -3.92 -1.10
N GLY A 118 -10.22 -3.89 0.22
CA GLY A 118 -11.48 -4.10 0.94
C GLY A 118 -12.26 -2.79 1.02
N ILE A 119 -13.47 -2.74 0.44
CA ILE A 119 -14.34 -1.57 0.42
C ILE A 119 -15.76 -1.95 0.82
N ASN A 120 -16.54 -0.99 1.30
CA ASN A 120 -17.94 -1.20 1.53
C ASN A 120 -18.72 -1.05 0.22
N LYS A 121 -19.85 -1.75 0.10
CA LYS A 121 -20.70 -1.73 -1.10
C LYS A 121 -21.19 -0.31 -1.47
N ASP A 122 -21.36 0.56 -0.47
CA ASP A 122 -21.81 1.95 -0.65
C ASP A 122 -20.70 2.93 -1.06
N ASP A 123 -19.45 2.46 -1.11
CA ASP A 123 -18.35 3.30 -1.55
C ASP A 123 -18.35 3.37 -3.09
N GLU A 124 -18.48 4.57 -3.65
CA GLU A 124 -18.36 4.79 -5.08
C GLU A 124 -16.97 4.40 -5.56
N PHE A 125 -16.91 3.37 -6.41
CA PHE A 125 -15.67 2.82 -6.90
C PHE A 125 -15.78 2.46 -8.39
N ASP A 126 -14.80 2.87 -9.17
CA ASP A 126 -14.71 2.46 -10.58
C ASP A 126 -14.08 1.06 -10.65
N VAL A 127 -14.91 0.06 -10.96
CA VAL A 127 -14.54 -1.36 -11.03
C VAL A 127 -14.19 -1.85 -12.42
N THR A 128 -14.03 -0.96 -13.41
CA THR A 128 -13.92 -1.33 -14.83
C THR A 128 -12.75 -2.28 -15.12
N ASP A 129 -11.66 -2.20 -14.37
CA ASP A 129 -10.46 -3.03 -14.57
C ASP A 129 -10.12 -3.89 -13.34
N CYS A 130 -11.12 -4.25 -12.54
CA CYS A 130 -10.96 -4.97 -11.28
C CYS A 130 -11.66 -6.33 -11.31
N HIS A 131 -11.11 -7.30 -10.58
CA HIS A 131 -11.83 -8.51 -10.22
C HIS A 131 -12.60 -8.24 -8.94
N LEU A 132 -13.94 -8.18 -9.03
CA LEU A 132 -14.81 -7.94 -7.89
C LEU A 132 -15.15 -9.26 -7.19
N ILE A 133 -14.95 -9.29 -5.89
CA ILE A 133 -15.39 -10.39 -5.01
C ILE A 133 -16.40 -9.81 -4.04
N GLU A 134 -17.67 -10.10 -4.23
CA GLU A 134 -18.72 -9.70 -3.28
C GLU A 134 -18.82 -10.70 -2.13
N ILE A 135 -18.80 -10.18 -0.90
CA ILE A 135 -18.98 -10.97 0.32
C ILE A 135 -20.38 -10.64 0.86
N GLU A 136 -21.34 -11.48 0.53
CA GLU A 136 -22.75 -11.24 0.86
C GLU A 136 -23.12 -11.60 2.31
N ASN A 137 -22.28 -12.32 3.02
CA ASN A 137 -22.62 -12.87 4.32
C ASN A 137 -22.02 -12.08 5.48
N ASN A 138 -22.88 -11.59 6.36
CA ASN A 138 -22.52 -11.09 7.70
C ASN A 138 -22.02 -12.19 8.67
N ARG A 139 -21.71 -13.39 8.18
CA ARG A 139 -21.21 -14.53 8.95
C ARG A 139 -19.69 -14.68 8.78
N PRO A 140 -19.00 -15.33 9.71
CA PRO A 140 -17.58 -15.63 9.57
C PRO A 140 -17.29 -16.25 8.20
N LEU A 141 -16.26 -15.73 7.53
CA LEU A 141 -15.85 -16.15 6.17
C LEU A 141 -15.39 -17.62 6.10
N LEU A 142 -14.99 -18.19 7.25
CA LEU A 142 -14.56 -19.57 7.34
C LEU A 142 -15.78 -20.47 7.53
N LYS A 143 -16.20 -21.14 6.46
CA LYS A 143 -17.21 -22.19 6.51
C LYS A 143 -16.50 -23.52 6.65
N GLU A 144 -17.00 -24.37 7.55
CA GLU A 144 -16.43 -25.71 7.76
C GLU A 144 -16.52 -26.57 6.48
N GLU A 145 -17.54 -26.32 5.67
CA GLU A 145 -17.75 -26.95 4.35
C GLU A 145 -16.62 -26.69 3.37
N ASP A 146 -16.06 -25.48 3.39
CA ASP A 146 -14.99 -25.05 2.48
C ASP A 146 -13.60 -25.44 3.00
N TYR A 147 -13.48 -25.83 4.28
CA TYR A 147 -12.21 -26.11 4.93
C TYR A 147 -11.36 -27.15 4.18
N GLN A 148 -11.97 -28.25 3.76
CA GLN A 148 -11.25 -29.34 3.10
C GLN A 148 -10.72 -28.90 1.73
N ILE A 149 -11.46 -28.11 0.99
CA ILE A 149 -11.07 -27.59 -0.34
C ILE A 149 -9.91 -26.60 -0.19
N VAL A 150 -10.03 -25.68 0.76
CA VAL A 150 -8.99 -24.67 1.02
C VAL A 150 -7.72 -25.34 1.53
N LYS A 151 -7.83 -26.30 2.46
CA LYS A 151 -6.72 -27.07 3.00
C LYS A 151 -5.96 -27.80 1.89
N ALA A 152 -6.66 -28.54 1.02
CA ALA A 152 -6.04 -29.27 -0.08
C ALA A 152 -5.30 -28.34 -1.06
N ASN A 153 -5.85 -27.16 -1.34
CA ASN A 153 -5.19 -26.16 -2.18
C ASN A 153 -3.93 -25.59 -1.55
N ILE A 154 -3.95 -25.27 -0.26
CA ILE A 154 -2.80 -24.78 0.49
C ILE A 154 -1.70 -25.84 0.55
N GLU A 155 -2.04 -27.09 0.90
CA GLU A 155 -1.08 -28.19 0.94
C GLU A 155 -0.41 -28.43 -0.42
N ARG A 156 -1.17 -28.35 -1.52
CA ARG A 156 -0.62 -28.44 -2.87
C ARG A 156 0.36 -27.30 -3.19
N LEU A 157 0.06 -26.08 -2.79
CA LEU A 157 0.94 -24.91 -2.98
C LEU A 157 2.22 -25.05 -2.16
N LEU A 158 2.11 -25.47 -0.91
CA LEU A 158 3.26 -25.67 -0.03
C LEU A 158 4.18 -26.77 -0.57
N ASN A 159 3.63 -27.90 -0.98
CA ASN A 159 4.40 -29.02 -1.53
C ASN A 159 5.11 -28.65 -2.86
N ASN A 160 4.51 -27.80 -3.68
CA ASN A 160 5.12 -27.33 -4.93
C ASN A 160 6.19 -26.23 -4.73
N SER A 161 6.18 -25.52 -3.61
CA SER A 161 7.14 -24.44 -3.34
C SER A 161 8.39 -24.89 -2.59
N PHE A 162 8.36 -26.06 -1.90
CA PHE A 162 9.50 -26.57 -1.13
C PHE A 162 10.40 -27.57 -1.88
N PHE A 163 10.07 -27.92 -3.14
CA PHE A 163 10.82 -28.90 -3.94
C PHE A 163 11.38 -28.32 -5.27
N LYS A 164 11.78 -27.05 -5.27
CA LYS A 164 12.60 -26.49 -6.37
C LYS A 164 13.85 -25.82 -5.86
#